data_94d833d50aafca6e4429a4c8f9faf53d
#
_entry.id   94d833d50aafca6e4429a4c8f9faf53d
#
_cell.length_a   1.000
_cell.length_b   1.000
_cell.length_c   1.000
_cell.angle_alpha   90.00
_cell.angle_beta   90.00
_cell.angle_gamma   90.00
#
_symmetry.space_group_name_H-M   'P 1'
#
loop_
_entity.id
_entity.type
_entity.pdbx_description
1 polymer ?
#
loop_
_entity_poly.entity_id
_entity_poly.type
_entity_poly.pdbx_seq_one_letter_code
_entity_poly.pdbx_strand_id
1 'polypeptide(L)'
;MRIYLRDFKFTGDVWAYPEGSVIFPNEPIITVKAPIIECSILETYLLLSMNFNSLIATKTSRIVKAAGKRLVMEFGARRAQGADASLTGARAAYIGGAPVSSNTLSAKRYGFKPAGTMA
;
A
#
# COMPACT_ATOMS: atom_id res chain seq x y z
N MET A 1 -24.30 12.67 15.64
CA MET A 1 -23.23 12.34 14.67
C MET A 1 -21.96 13.17 14.84
N ARG A 2 -22.02 14.52 14.83
CA ARG A 2 -20.83 15.39 14.96
C ARG A 2 -19.99 15.12 16.22
N ILE A 3 -20.63 14.92 17.37
CA ILE A 3 -19.97 14.65 18.67
C ILE A 3 -19.29 13.27 18.63
N TYR A 4 -19.96 12.26 18.11
CA TYR A 4 -19.41 10.90 17.99
C TYR A 4 -18.13 10.86 17.12
N LEU A 5 -18.13 11.55 15.98
CA LEU A 5 -16.97 11.58 15.09
C LEU A 5 -15.79 12.37 15.67
N ARG A 6 -16.07 13.43 16.48
CA ARG A 6 -15.02 14.22 17.12
C ARG A 6 -14.20 13.38 18.12
N ASP A 7 -14.89 12.52 18.85
CA ASP A 7 -14.30 11.73 19.93
C ASP A 7 -14.12 10.26 19.51
N PHE A 8 -14.18 9.99 18.18
CA PHE A 8 -14.11 8.65 17.62
C PHE A 8 -12.80 7.95 18.00
N LYS A 9 -12.95 6.75 18.55
CA LYS A 9 -11.86 5.80 18.80
C LYS A 9 -12.32 4.43 18.34
N PHE A 10 -11.46 3.73 17.63
CA PHE A 10 -11.70 2.34 17.30
C PHE A 10 -11.55 1.48 18.55
N THR A 11 -12.56 0.65 18.84
CA THR A 11 -12.61 -0.18 20.05
C THR A 11 -12.67 -1.69 19.76
N GLY A 12 -12.57 -2.05 18.48
CA GLY A 12 -12.67 -3.43 18.03
C GLY A 12 -11.32 -4.13 17.89
N ASP A 13 -11.39 -5.33 17.35
CA ASP A 13 -10.23 -6.17 17.02
C ASP A 13 -10.02 -6.25 15.52
N VAL A 14 -8.77 -6.35 15.08
CA VAL A 14 -8.39 -6.54 13.69
C VAL A 14 -7.41 -7.68 13.57
N TRP A 15 -7.72 -8.65 12.72
CA TRP A 15 -6.80 -9.71 12.30
C TRP A 15 -6.49 -9.51 10.83
N ALA A 16 -5.22 -9.57 10.48
CA ALA A 16 -4.78 -9.39 9.11
C ALA A 16 -3.56 -10.26 8.79
N TYR A 17 -3.40 -10.62 7.51
CA TYR A 17 -2.14 -11.18 7.05
C TYR A 17 -1.00 -10.17 7.22
N PRO A 18 0.21 -10.63 7.58
CA PRO A 18 1.39 -9.77 7.58
C PRO A 18 1.63 -9.16 6.20
N GLU A 19 2.09 -7.91 6.20
CA GLU A 19 2.38 -7.19 4.95
C GLU A 19 3.47 -7.90 4.14
N GLY A 20 3.28 -7.97 2.82
CA GLY A 20 4.15 -8.72 1.91
C GLY A 20 3.81 -10.20 1.77
N SER A 21 2.83 -10.72 2.52
CA SER A 21 2.35 -12.09 2.33
C SER A 21 1.68 -12.28 0.98
N VAL A 22 1.88 -13.45 0.40
CA VAL A 22 1.11 -13.88 -0.78
C VAL A 22 -0.28 -14.27 -0.32
N ILE A 23 -1.28 -13.73 -0.99
CA ILE A 23 -2.71 -13.99 -0.72
C ILE A 23 -3.38 -14.60 -1.94
N PHE A 24 -4.42 -15.40 -1.71
CA PHE A 24 -5.17 -16.06 -2.77
C PHE A 24 -6.63 -15.61 -2.80
N PRO A 25 -7.33 -15.76 -3.93
CA PRO A 25 -8.76 -15.46 -4.01
C PRO A 25 -9.58 -16.21 -2.96
N ASN A 26 -10.62 -15.57 -2.45
CA ASN A 26 -11.53 -16.10 -1.44
C ASN A 26 -10.94 -16.34 -0.04
N GLU A 27 -9.76 -15.81 0.24
CA GLU A 27 -9.21 -15.79 1.59
C GLU A 27 -9.56 -14.47 2.31
N PRO A 28 -9.96 -14.50 3.59
CA PRO A 28 -10.16 -13.28 4.36
C PRO A 28 -8.80 -12.64 4.69
N ILE A 29 -8.46 -11.55 4.01
CA ILE A 29 -7.17 -10.85 4.16
C ILE A 29 -7.14 -10.04 5.44
N ILE A 30 -8.25 -9.36 5.75
CA ILE A 30 -8.46 -8.57 6.97
C ILE A 30 -9.82 -8.92 7.53
N THR A 31 -9.88 -9.23 8.80
CA THR A 31 -11.12 -9.43 9.55
C THR A 31 -11.23 -8.36 10.63
N VAL A 32 -12.31 -7.61 10.61
CA VAL A 32 -12.60 -6.57 11.63
C VAL A 32 -13.82 -6.99 12.43
N LYS A 33 -13.69 -6.97 13.76
CA LYS A 33 -14.79 -7.21 14.70
C LYS A 33 -14.92 -5.98 15.59
N ALA A 34 -15.97 -5.20 15.38
CA ALA A 34 -16.21 -3.95 16.09
C ALA A 34 -17.71 -3.60 16.06
N PRO A 35 -18.18 -2.58 16.81
CA PRO A 35 -19.49 -2.00 16.62
C PRO A 35 -19.72 -1.60 15.16
N ILE A 36 -20.95 -1.79 14.67
CA ILE A 36 -21.28 -1.62 13.25
C ILE A 36 -20.89 -0.26 12.67
N ILE A 37 -21.00 0.82 13.46
CA ILE A 37 -20.62 2.16 13.02
C ILE A 37 -19.10 2.26 12.78
N GLU A 38 -18.30 1.65 13.64
CA GLU A 38 -16.83 1.64 13.51
C GLU A 38 -16.41 0.82 12.27
N CYS A 39 -17.03 -0.34 12.06
CA CYS A 39 -16.79 -1.15 10.87
C CYS A 39 -17.12 -0.37 9.59
N SER A 40 -18.28 0.29 9.55
CA SER A 40 -18.70 1.06 8.37
C SER A 40 -17.80 2.25 8.06
N ILE A 41 -17.23 2.89 9.07
CA ILE A 41 -16.28 4.00 8.88
C ILE A 41 -14.97 3.49 8.27
N LEU A 42 -14.49 2.32 8.70
CA LEU A 42 -13.21 1.76 8.24
C LEU A 42 -13.29 1.05 6.90
N GLU A 43 -14.44 0.48 6.54
CA GLU A 43 -14.62 -0.40 5.38
C GLU A 43 -14.03 0.20 4.10
N THR A 44 -14.51 1.36 3.69
CA THR A 44 -14.10 1.98 2.42
C THR A 44 -12.60 2.26 2.38
N TYR A 45 -12.03 2.74 3.49
CA TYR A 45 -10.60 3.03 3.57
C TYR A 45 -9.75 1.76 3.48
N LEU A 46 -10.13 0.70 4.18
CA LEU A 46 -9.43 -0.58 4.14
C LEU A 46 -9.48 -1.20 2.76
N LEU A 47 -10.67 -1.23 2.14
CA LEU A 47 -10.82 -1.76 0.78
C LEU A 47 -9.99 -0.99 -0.24
N LEU A 48 -10.04 0.34 -0.21
CA LEU A 48 -9.24 1.19 -1.11
C LEU A 48 -7.74 0.95 -0.94
N SER A 49 -7.28 0.96 0.31
CA SER A 49 -5.86 0.79 0.63
C SER A 49 -5.35 -0.59 0.23
N MET A 50 -6.11 -1.64 0.52
CA MET A 50 -5.74 -3.01 0.17
C MET A 50 -5.73 -3.22 -1.33
N ASN A 51 -6.77 -2.80 -2.04
CA ASN A 51 -6.90 -3.01 -3.48
C ASN A 51 -5.75 -2.33 -4.24
N PHE A 52 -5.55 -1.04 -4.04
CA PHE A 52 -4.52 -0.29 -4.76
C PHE A 52 -3.11 -0.81 -4.49
N ASN A 53 -2.74 -0.95 -3.23
CA ASN A 53 -1.39 -1.35 -2.87
C ASN A 53 -1.09 -2.81 -3.26
N SER A 54 -2.04 -3.72 -3.13
CA SER A 54 -1.88 -5.12 -3.53
C SER A 54 -1.68 -5.27 -5.05
N LEU A 55 -2.42 -4.49 -5.85
CA LEU A 55 -2.26 -4.48 -7.30
C LEU A 55 -0.88 -3.98 -7.73
N ILE A 56 -0.39 -2.89 -7.13
CA ILE A 56 0.95 -2.36 -7.42
C ILE A 56 2.03 -3.34 -7.00
N ALA A 57 1.97 -3.88 -5.78
CA ALA A 57 2.93 -4.85 -5.28
C ALA A 57 2.96 -6.12 -6.15
N THR A 58 1.80 -6.65 -6.50
CA THR A 58 1.68 -7.84 -7.37
C THR A 58 2.27 -7.58 -8.75
N LYS A 59 1.95 -6.45 -9.38
CA LYS A 59 2.52 -6.08 -10.68
C LYS A 59 4.03 -5.95 -10.60
N THR A 60 4.53 -5.26 -9.58
CA THR A 60 5.97 -5.08 -9.37
C THR A 60 6.68 -6.41 -9.15
N SER A 61 6.14 -7.27 -8.33
CA SER A 61 6.68 -8.62 -8.07
C SER A 61 6.84 -9.43 -9.37
N ARG A 62 5.84 -9.37 -10.27
CA ARG A 62 5.93 -10.02 -11.58
C ARG A 62 7.02 -9.40 -12.47
N ILE A 63 7.16 -8.07 -12.46
CA ILE A 63 8.21 -7.36 -13.20
C ILE A 63 9.59 -7.76 -12.67
N VAL A 64 9.77 -7.74 -11.35
CA VAL A 64 11.03 -8.12 -10.70
C VAL A 64 11.40 -9.56 -11.04
N LYS A 65 10.43 -10.48 -10.99
CA LYS A 65 10.65 -11.87 -11.40
C LYS A 65 11.08 -11.99 -12.86
N ALA A 66 10.45 -11.25 -13.76
CA ALA A 66 10.81 -11.25 -15.19
C ALA A 66 12.18 -10.60 -15.45
N ALA A 67 12.54 -9.58 -14.66
CA ALA A 67 13.85 -8.92 -14.76
C ALA A 67 15.02 -9.81 -14.33
N GLY A 68 14.77 -10.85 -13.54
CA GLY A 68 15.78 -11.75 -13.00
C GLY A 68 16.78 -11.03 -12.12
N LYS A 69 18.05 -10.94 -12.55
CA LYS A 69 19.12 -10.28 -11.79
C LYS A 69 19.23 -8.76 -12.06
N ARG A 70 18.38 -8.19 -12.94
CA ARG A 70 18.43 -6.77 -13.26
C ARG A 70 17.72 -5.96 -12.21
N LEU A 71 18.28 -4.79 -11.89
CA LEU A 71 17.65 -3.85 -10.95
C LEU A 71 16.36 -3.29 -11.57
N VAL A 72 15.26 -3.40 -10.82
CA VAL A 72 13.99 -2.75 -11.15
C VAL A 72 13.87 -1.49 -10.30
N MET A 73 13.63 -0.34 -10.95
CA MET A 73 13.44 0.95 -10.29
C MET A 73 12.01 1.45 -10.54
N GLU A 74 11.36 1.89 -9.49
CA GLU A 74 10.01 2.48 -9.59
C GLU A 74 10.12 3.97 -9.94
N PHE A 75 9.64 4.36 -11.12
CA PHE A 75 9.67 5.74 -11.63
C PHE A 75 8.28 6.21 -12.09
N GLY A 76 7.23 5.67 -11.51
CA GLY A 76 5.84 5.91 -11.90
C GLY A 76 5.17 7.12 -11.25
N ALA A 77 5.84 7.87 -10.39
CA ALA A 77 5.23 8.96 -9.60
C ALA A 77 4.39 9.93 -10.44
N ARG A 78 4.90 10.37 -11.61
CA ARG A 78 4.19 11.30 -12.52
C ARG A 78 2.95 10.69 -13.21
N ARG A 79 2.72 9.40 -13.08
CA ARG A 79 1.59 8.66 -13.67
C ARG A 79 0.61 8.18 -12.61
N ALA A 80 0.87 8.46 -11.34
CA ALA A 80 -0.01 8.12 -10.24
C ALA A 80 -1.26 9.00 -10.22
N GLN A 81 -2.31 8.48 -9.64
CA GLN A 81 -3.60 9.17 -9.52
C GLN A 81 -3.64 10.00 -8.23
N GLY A 82 -2.80 11.01 -8.17
CA GLY A 82 -2.67 11.93 -7.04
C GLY A 82 -1.42 11.68 -6.19
N ALA A 83 -1.13 12.62 -5.30
CA ALA A 83 0.08 12.64 -4.49
C ALA A 83 0.15 11.42 -3.54
N ASP A 84 -0.96 11.09 -2.89
CA ASP A 84 -1.02 9.96 -1.96
C ASP A 84 -0.84 8.62 -2.69
N ALA A 85 -1.43 8.47 -3.88
CA ALA A 85 -1.23 7.30 -4.72
C ALA A 85 0.23 7.16 -5.17
N SER A 86 0.92 8.27 -5.48
CA SER A 86 2.35 8.26 -5.78
C SER A 86 3.19 7.79 -4.59
N LEU A 87 2.86 8.28 -3.39
CA LEU A 87 3.58 7.96 -2.16
C LEU A 87 3.42 6.48 -1.77
N THR A 88 2.17 6.03 -1.69
CA THR A 88 1.84 4.65 -1.28
C THR A 88 2.17 3.63 -2.37
N GLY A 89 2.03 4.01 -3.64
CA GLY A 89 2.42 3.17 -4.77
C GLY A 89 3.92 2.89 -4.81
N ALA A 90 4.77 3.88 -4.52
CA ALA A 90 6.22 3.67 -4.42
C ALA A 90 6.57 2.70 -3.28
N ARG A 91 5.88 2.80 -2.14
CA ARG A 91 6.02 1.86 -1.02
C ARG A 91 5.56 0.44 -1.41
N ALA A 92 4.41 0.33 -2.06
CA ALA A 92 3.90 -0.97 -2.52
C ALA A 92 4.84 -1.63 -3.54
N ALA A 93 5.46 -0.84 -4.43
CA ALA A 93 6.48 -1.32 -5.36
C ALA A 93 7.73 -1.82 -4.62
N TYR A 94 8.16 -1.13 -3.56
CA TYR A 94 9.25 -1.59 -2.72
C TYR A 94 8.96 -2.95 -2.08
N ILE A 95 7.76 -3.14 -1.52
CA ILE A 95 7.30 -4.43 -0.99
C ILE A 95 7.27 -5.50 -2.08
N GLY A 96 6.87 -5.14 -3.30
CA GLY A 96 6.89 -6.01 -4.47
C GLY A 96 8.28 -6.35 -5.01
N GLY A 97 9.35 -5.81 -4.40
CA GLY A 97 10.74 -6.15 -4.72
C GLY A 97 11.49 -5.12 -5.58
N ALA A 98 10.97 -3.92 -5.81
CA ALA A 98 11.70 -2.81 -6.43
C ALA A 98 12.42 -1.99 -5.36
N PRO A 99 13.74 -2.13 -5.16
CA PRO A 99 14.44 -1.57 -3.99
C PRO A 99 14.68 -0.06 -4.08
N VAL A 100 14.31 0.56 -5.20
CA VAL A 100 14.63 1.96 -5.52
C VAL A 100 13.44 2.65 -6.14
N SER A 101 13.18 3.90 -5.75
CA SER A 101 12.15 4.75 -6.36
C SER A 101 12.64 6.17 -6.60
N SER A 102 12.06 6.85 -7.58
CA SER A 102 12.25 8.29 -7.80
C SER A 102 11.46 9.16 -6.83
N ASN A 103 10.53 8.58 -6.06
CA ASN A 103 9.76 9.31 -5.07
C ASN A 103 10.57 9.49 -3.77
N THR A 104 11.29 10.61 -3.69
CA THR A 104 12.18 10.92 -2.56
C THR A 104 11.44 11.06 -1.23
N LEU A 105 10.20 11.55 -1.24
CA LEU A 105 9.37 11.65 -0.03
C LEU A 105 8.98 10.27 0.49
N SER A 106 8.58 9.36 -0.40
CA SER A 106 8.28 7.98 -0.04
C SER A 106 9.54 7.26 0.47
N ALA A 107 10.67 7.43 -0.21
CA ALA A 107 11.95 6.87 0.20
C ALA A 107 12.35 7.33 1.62
N LYS A 108 12.22 8.63 1.90
CA LYS A 108 12.50 9.20 3.23
C LYS A 108 11.54 8.64 4.30
N ARG A 109 10.26 8.53 3.98
CA ARG A 109 9.23 8.10 4.94
C ARG A 109 9.31 6.63 5.30
N TYR A 110 9.66 5.79 4.34
CA TYR A 110 9.62 4.33 4.47
C TYR A 110 11.00 3.65 4.45
N GLY A 111 12.08 4.43 4.37
CA GLY A 111 13.44 3.93 4.59
C GLY A 111 14.07 3.16 3.43
N PHE A 112 13.57 3.31 2.19
CA PHE A 112 14.20 2.71 1.02
C PHE A 112 15.04 3.72 0.22
N LYS A 113 15.81 3.23 -0.74
CA LYS A 113 16.80 4.04 -1.46
C LYS A 113 16.15 4.93 -2.53
N PRO A 114 16.36 6.26 -2.52
CA PRO A 114 15.97 7.12 -3.63
C PRO A 114 16.95 7.00 -4.80
N ALA A 115 16.44 7.12 -6.02
CA ALA A 115 17.25 7.28 -7.22
C ALA A 115 16.55 8.20 -8.21
N GLY A 116 17.33 8.80 -9.10
CA GLY A 116 16.83 9.63 -10.17
C GLY A 116 17.57 9.35 -11.47
N THR A 117 17.01 9.87 -12.57
CA THR A 117 17.68 9.95 -13.85
C THR A 117 17.97 11.40 -14.17
N MET A 118 19.13 11.64 -14.74
CA MET A 118 19.41 12.92 -15.38
C MET A 118 18.89 12.87 -16.80
N ALA A 119 18.14 13.90 -17.23
CA ALA A 119 17.75 14.09 -18.61
C ALA A 119 18.86 14.79 -19.38
#